data_807d6d995db9244d289b47834e705abe
#
_entry.id   807d6d995db9244d289b47834e705abe
#
_cell.length_a   1.000
_cell.length_b   1.000
_cell.length_c   1.000
_cell.angle_alpha   90.00
_cell.angle_beta   90.00
_cell.angle_gamma   90.00
#
_symmetry.space_group_name_H-M   'P 1'
#
loop_
_entity.id
_entity.type
_entity.pdbx_description
1 polymer ?
#
loop_
_entity_poly.entity_id
_entity_poly.type
_entity_poly.pdbx_seq_one_letter_code
_entity_poly.pdbx_strand_id
1 'polypeptide(L)'
;TMTNSCEKGRSMIEMLGVLAIVGVLSVGGIAGYSKAMGKYKTNHLIEQLTMLITNIRNSFIGQHDFSDINNNLLINIGAVPADMYDHSRASNDILHAWNGKVTIFPSEASNNKQMAFELYVNNISKNVCIEMVTMDWGKDPSSGFTSLYIGTLEEDIAEPQMKDVHSSADRNEANGIYTIGTHDMAIPLTLEQAYAACTCSPVGCTIGL
;
A
#
# COMPACT_ATOMS: atom_id res chain seq x y z
N THR A 1 -19.36 -70.06 -17.77
CA THR A 1 -18.90 -69.65 -16.43
C THR A 1 -18.98 -68.11 -16.31
N MET A 2 -20.07 -67.64 -15.70
CA MET A 2 -20.25 -66.20 -15.41
C MET A 2 -19.48 -65.87 -14.11
N THR A 3 -18.46 -65.10 -14.21
CA THR A 3 -17.75 -64.54 -13.05
C THR A 3 -18.53 -63.35 -12.51
N ASN A 4 -19.25 -63.54 -11.39
CA ASN A 4 -19.84 -62.51 -10.62
C ASN A 4 -18.72 -61.63 -10.03
N SER A 5 -18.49 -60.45 -10.59
CA SER A 5 -17.73 -59.38 -9.95
C SER A 5 -18.54 -58.87 -8.76
N CYS A 6 -18.14 -59.26 -7.55
CA CYS A 6 -18.65 -58.69 -6.32
C CYS A 6 -18.17 -57.23 -6.28
N GLU A 7 -19.00 -56.29 -6.73
CA GLU A 7 -18.76 -54.87 -6.45
C GLU A 7 -18.88 -54.68 -4.93
N LYS A 8 -17.74 -54.57 -4.27
CA LYS A 8 -17.67 -54.13 -2.87
C LYS A 8 -18.16 -52.70 -2.78
N GLY A 9 -19.46 -52.52 -2.45
CA GLY A 9 -19.99 -51.24 -2.12
C GLY A 9 -19.15 -50.64 -0.97
N ARG A 10 -18.55 -49.52 -1.19
CA ARG A 10 -17.86 -48.77 -0.13
C ARG A 10 -18.85 -48.50 1.01
N SER A 11 -18.48 -48.85 2.23
CA SER A 11 -19.31 -48.64 3.40
C SER A 11 -19.66 -47.17 3.52
N MET A 12 -20.92 -46.82 3.81
CA MET A 12 -21.35 -45.42 4.04
C MET A 12 -20.48 -44.71 5.06
N ILE A 13 -20.01 -45.43 6.07
CA ILE A 13 -19.15 -44.86 7.14
C ILE A 13 -17.75 -44.51 6.59
N GLU A 14 -17.23 -45.27 5.63
CA GLU A 14 -15.96 -44.99 4.99
C GLU A 14 -16.04 -43.72 4.13
N MET A 15 -17.14 -43.53 3.41
CA MET A 15 -17.41 -42.31 2.65
C MET A 15 -17.57 -41.08 3.55
N LEU A 16 -18.26 -41.21 4.68
CA LEU A 16 -18.39 -40.13 5.66
C LEU A 16 -17.03 -39.74 6.27
N GLY A 17 -16.19 -40.74 6.56
CA GLY A 17 -14.83 -40.49 7.07
C GLY A 17 -13.96 -39.71 6.06
N VAL A 18 -14.00 -40.08 4.78
CA VAL A 18 -13.25 -39.38 3.73
C VAL A 18 -13.76 -37.95 3.56
N LEU A 19 -15.08 -37.74 3.53
CA LEU A 19 -15.68 -36.40 3.42
C LEU A 19 -15.32 -35.49 4.60
N ALA A 20 -15.26 -36.04 5.82
CA ALA A 20 -14.83 -35.28 6.99
C ALA A 20 -13.37 -34.82 6.90
N ILE A 21 -12.46 -35.71 6.47
CA ILE A 21 -11.04 -35.36 6.28
C ILE A 21 -10.87 -34.33 5.17
N VAL A 22 -11.53 -34.53 4.02
CA VAL A 22 -11.47 -33.57 2.90
C VAL A 22 -12.03 -32.22 3.31
N GLY A 23 -13.13 -32.18 4.09
CA GLY A 23 -13.71 -30.96 4.60
C GLY A 23 -12.73 -30.15 5.47
N VAL A 24 -12.07 -30.80 6.42
CA VAL A 24 -11.09 -30.16 7.32
C VAL A 24 -9.88 -29.64 6.53
N LEU A 25 -9.34 -30.46 5.61
CA LEU A 25 -8.20 -30.06 4.77
C LEU A 25 -8.54 -28.90 3.83
N SER A 26 -9.76 -28.88 3.28
CA SER A 26 -10.21 -27.79 2.38
C SER A 26 -10.30 -26.47 3.12
N VAL A 27 -10.90 -26.43 4.32
CA VAL A 27 -11.01 -25.21 5.11
C VAL A 27 -9.63 -24.71 5.53
N GLY A 28 -8.76 -25.58 6.00
CA GLY A 28 -7.38 -25.23 6.38
C GLY A 28 -6.55 -24.72 5.20
N GLY A 29 -6.70 -25.35 4.04
CA GLY A 29 -6.04 -24.94 2.80
C GLY A 29 -6.46 -23.56 2.32
N ILE A 30 -7.75 -23.24 2.33
CA ILE A 30 -8.27 -21.94 1.91
C ILE A 30 -7.81 -20.84 2.86
N ALA A 31 -7.84 -21.06 4.18
CA ALA A 31 -7.39 -20.08 5.15
C ALA A 31 -5.89 -19.77 5.01
N GLY A 32 -5.07 -20.82 4.83
CA GLY A 32 -3.62 -20.66 4.60
C GLY A 32 -3.32 -19.92 3.30
N TYR A 33 -4.02 -20.24 2.22
CA TYR A 33 -3.89 -19.58 0.93
C TYR A 33 -4.26 -18.09 1.00
N SER A 34 -5.37 -17.73 1.64
CA SER A 34 -5.80 -16.35 1.80
C SER A 34 -4.76 -15.51 2.54
N LYS A 35 -4.17 -16.05 3.62
CA LYS A 35 -3.12 -15.38 4.39
C LYS A 35 -1.84 -15.19 3.56
N ALA A 36 -1.41 -16.22 2.83
CA ALA A 36 -0.24 -16.17 1.96
C ALA A 36 -0.44 -15.15 0.82
N MET A 37 -1.61 -15.13 0.20
CA MET A 37 -1.95 -14.20 -0.87
C MET A 37 -2.02 -12.75 -0.36
N GLY A 38 -2.54 -12.54 0.85
CA GLY A 38 -2.52 -11.22 1.49
C GLY A 38 -1.08 -10.71 1.67
N LYS A 39 -0.19 -11.54 2.19
CA LYS A 39 1.23 -11.18 2.36
C LYS A 39 1.94 -10.92 1.02
N TYR A 40 1.67 -11.75 0.02
CA TYR A 40 2.19 -11.54 -1.34
C TYR A 40 1.77 -10.18 -1.89
N LYS A 41 0.47 -9.83 -1.82
CA LYS A 41 -0.04 -8.53 -2.29
C LYS A 41 0.57 -7.35 -1.55
N THR A 42 0.81 -7.47 -0.25
CA THR A 42 1.44 -6.39 0.54
C THR A 42 2.89 -6.19 0.12
N ASN A 43 3.66 -7.26 -0.03
CA ASN A 43 5.04 -7.17 -0.52
C ASN A 43 5.10 -6.58 -1.93
N HIS A 44 4.17 -6.99 -2.80
CA HIS A 44 4.07 -6.47 -4.16
C HIS A 44 3.73 -4.97 -4.18
N LEU A 45 2.80 -4.52 -3.32
CA LEU A 45 2.53 -3.09 -3.14
C LEU A 45 3.79 -2.31 -2.77
N ILE A 46 4.55 -2.79 -1.79
CA ILE A 46 5.80 -2.13 -1.36
C ILE A 46 6.81 -2.05 -2.51
N GLU A 47 6.96 -3.12 -3.27
CA GLU A 47 7.82 -3.17 -4.45
C GLU A 47 7.37 -2.17 -5.52
N GLN A 48 6.08 -2.11 -5.84
CA GLN A 48 5.49 -1.16 -6.77
C GLN A 48 5.78 0.29 -6.36
N LEU A 49 5.56 0.64 -5.08
CA LEU A 49 5.81 1.98 -4.57
C LEU A 49 7.30 2.34 -4.60
N THR A 50 8.15 1.42 -4.20
CA THR A 50 9.62 1.63 -4.23
C THR A 50 10.11 1.87 -5.65
N MET A 51 9.61 1.09 -6.61
CA MET A 51 9.95 1.24 -8.02
C MET A 51 9.42 2.58 -8.57
N LEU A 52 8.18 2.94 -8.26
CA LEU A 52 7.58 4.20 -8.68
C LEU A 52 8.37 5.40 -8.13
N ILE A 53 8.68 5.43 -6.84
CA ILE A 53 9.50 6.49 -6.21
C ILE A 53 10.87 6.60 -6.89
N THR A 54 11.51 5.46 -7.15
CA THR A 54 12.82 5.42 -7.82
C THR A 54 12.74 5.97 -9.24
N ASN A 55 11.72 5.58 -10.01
CA ASN A 55 11.50 6.06 -11.36
C ASN A 55 11.22 7.57 -11.40
N ILE A 56 10.40 8.07 -10.46
CA ILE A 56 10.15 9.50 -10.33
C ILE A 56 11.46 10.25 -10.08
N ARG A 57 12.24 9.85 -9.09
CA ARG A 57 13.52 10.47 -8.77
C ARG A 57 14.46 10.47 -9.98
N ASN A 58 14.57 9.35 -10.69
CA ASN A 58 15.41 9.23 -11.88
C ASN A 58 14.93 10.14 -13.02
N SER A 59 13.62 10.26 -13.23
CA SER A 59 13.04 11.08 -14.29
C SER A 59 13.22 12.59 -14.04
N PHE A 60 13.29 12.98 -12.78
CA PHE A 60 13.49 14.38 -12.38
C PHE A 60 14.94 14.74 -12.04
N ILE A 61 15.92 13.83 -12.28
CA ILE A 61 17.33 14.17 -12.18
C ILE A 61 17.65 15.31 -13.15
N GLY A 62 18.14 16.43 -12.61
CA GLY A 62 18.47 17.63 -13.39
C GLY A 62 17.32 18.60 -13.62
N GLN A 63 16.13 18.31 -13.15
CA GLN A 63 15.05 19.29 -13.03
C GLN A 63 15.25 20.16 -11.79
N HIS A 64 14.73 21.39 -11.82
CA HIS A 64 14.88 22.31 -10.69
C HIS A 64 13.91 22.02 -9.55
N ASP A 65 12.76 21.43 -9.87
CA ASP A 65 11.68 21.15 -8.93
C ASP A 65 10.73 20.07 -9.45
N PHE A 66 9.70 19.76 -8.67
CA PHE A 66 8.63 18.82 -9.00
C PHE A 66 7.30 19.53 -9.30
N SER A 67 7.31 20.82 -9.67
CA SER A 67 6.10 21.63 -9.83
C SER A 67 5.08 21.02 -10.80
N ASP A 68 5.55 20.38 -11.85
CA ASP A 68 4.69 19.80 -12.90
C ASP A 68 4.33 18.33 -12.64
N ILE A 69 4.77 17.75 -11.52
CA ILE A 69 4.53 16.33 -11.24
C ILE A 69 3.04 16.06 -11.03
N ASN A 70 2.53 15.08 -11.76
CA ASN A 70 1.17 14.55 -11.61
C ASN A 70 1.09 13.16 -12.27
N ASN A 71 0.00 12.45 -12.00
CA ASN A 71 -0.20 11.09 -12.53
C ASN A 71 -0.10 11.06 -14.06
N ASN A 72 -0.70 12.02 -14.76
CA ASN A 72 -0.67 12.10 -16.23
C ASN A 72 0.76 12.19 -16.78
N LEU A 73 1.55 13.10 -16.22
CA LEU A 73 2.94 13.27 -16.64
C LEU A 73 3.72 11.97 -16.44
N LEU A 74 3.60 11.34 -15.26
CA LEU A 74 4.32 10.12 -14.93
C LEU A 74 3.97 8.95 -15.84
N ILE A 75 2.69 8.82 -16.23
CA ILE A 75 2.25 7.81 -17.20
C ILE A 75 2.87 8.10 -18.57
N ASN A 76 2.80 9.34 -19.04
CA ASN A 76 3.29 9.73 -20.37
C ASN A 76 4.80 9.56 -20.54
N ILE A 77 5.58 9.80 -19.48
CA ILE A 77 7.04 9.62 -19.51
C ILE A 77 7.48 8.18 -19.21
N GLY A 78 6.51 7.26 -18.93
CA GLY A 78 6.82 5.86 -18.64
C GLY A 78 7.45 5.62 -17.27
N ALA A 79 7.26 6.53 -16.31
CA ALA A 79 7.78 6.39 -14.95
C ALA A 79 6.96 5.41 -14.09
N VAL A 80 5.71 5.16 -14.48
CA VAL A 80 4.80 4.27 -13.77
C VAL A 80 5.10 2.81 -14.12
N PRO A 81 5.28 1.91 -13.13
CA PRO A 81 5.42 0.47 -13.38
C PRO A 81 4.24 -0.07 -14.22
N ALA A 82 4.54 -0.97 -15.16
CA ALA A 82 3.56 -1.45 -16.13
C ALA A 82 2.35 -2.20 -15.51
N ASP A 83 2.52 -2.75 -14.34
CA ASP A 83 1.48 -3.45 -13.58
C ASP A 83 0.60 -2.51 -12.72
N MET A 84 0.96 -1.23 -12.62
CA MET A 84 0.18 -0.20 -11.93
C MET A 84 -0.70 0.64 -12.88
N TYR A 85 -0.53 0.50 -14.19
CA TYR A 85 -1.28 1.26 -15.17
C TYR A 85 -1.77 0.38 -16.32
N ASP A 86 -3.05 0.46 -16.60
CA ASP A 86 -3.68 -0.27 -17.71
C ASP A 86 -3.94 0.68 -18.88
N HIS A 87 -3.11 0.61 -19.91
CA HIS A 87 -3.22 1.41 -21.14
C HIS A 87 -4.53 1.19 -21.90
N SER A 88 -5.31 0.14 -21.60
CA SER A 88 -6.60 -0.10 -22.23
C SER A 88 -7.73 0.73 -21.62
N ARG A 89 -7.50 1.32 -20.45
CA ARG A 89 -8.48 2.17 -19.75
C ARG A 89 -8.31 3.63 -20.17
N ALA A 90 -9.43 4.31 -20.31
CA ALA A 90 -9.45 5.75 -20.60
C ALA A 90 -9.12 6.62 -19.37
N SER A 91 -8.94 6.02 -18.20
CA SER A 91 -8.61 6.74 -16.96
C SER A 91 -7.10 6.81 -16.77
N ASN A 92 -6.64 7.94 -16.24
CA ASN A 92 -5.24 8.14 -15.85
C ASN A 92 -4.98 7.67 -14.39
N ASP A 93 -5.73 6.69 -13.93
CA ASP A 93 -5.60 6.13 -12.60
C ASP A 93 -4.39 5.19 -12.52
N ILE A 94 -3.53 5.44 -11.56
CA ILE A 94 -2.47 4.52 -11.16
C ILE A 94 -3.03 3.65 -10.04
N LEU A 95 -3.02 2.33 -10.24
CA LEU A 95 -3.60 1.36 -9.31
C LEU A 95 -2.50 0.50 -8.69
N HIS A 96 -2.66 0.17 -7.42
CA HIS A 96 -1.73 -0.72 -6.73
C HIS A 96 -2.31 -2.12 -6.52
N ALA A 97 -1.50 -3.06 -6.00
CA ALA A 97 -1.83 -4.49 -5.85
C ALA A 97 -3.12 -4.79 -5.07
N TRP A 98 -3.62 -3.86 -4.26
CA TRP A 98 -4.89 -3.95 -3.52
C TRP A 98 -6.05 -3.21 -4.21
N ASN A 99 -5.90 -2.84 -5.49
CA ASN A 99 -6.90 -2.12 -6.28
C ASN A 99 -7.29 -0.72 -5.75
N GLY A 100 -6.45 -0.12 -4.93
CA GLY A 100 -6.61 1.29 -4.58
C GLY A 100 -5.85 2.17 -5.56
N LYS A 101 -6.12 3.48 -5.50
CA LYS A 101 -5.46 4.48 -6.34
C LYS A 101 -4.16 4.97 -5.69
N VAL A 102 -3.22 5.33 -6.55
CA VAL A 102 -2.02 6.08 -6.18
C VAL A 102 -2.10 7.45 -6.81
N THR A 103 -2.00 8.48 -5.99
CA THR A 103 -2.05 9.88 -6.46
C THR A 103 -0.76 10.60 -6.05
N ILE A 104 -0.18 11.34 -6.97
CA ILE A 104 1.09 12.04 -6.77
C ILE A 104 0.86 13.54 -6.92
N PHE A 105 1.39 14.31 -5.97
CA PHE A 105 1.34 15.77 -5.97
C PHE A 105 2.74 16.37 -5.79
N PRO A 106 2.97 17.58 -6.32
CA PRO A 106 4.12 18.37 -5.90
C PRO A 106 3.94 18.78 -4.43
N SER A 107 5.03 18.73 -3.66
CA SER A 107 5.04 19.17 -2.26
C SER A 107 5.81 20.47 -2.10
N GLU A 108 5.26 21.39 -1.32
CA GLU A 108 5.93 22.65 -0.93
C GLU A 108 6.95 22.38 0.19
N ALA A 109 8.08 21.78 -0.16
CA ALA A 109 9.20 21.70 0.77
C ALA A 109 9.87 23.08 0.90
N SER A 110 9.73 23.71 2.08
CA SER A 110 10.47 24.92 2.49
C SER A 110 10.58 26.07 1.46
N ASN A 111 9.99 27.21 1.77
CA ASN A 111 10.10 28.48 1.02
C ASN A 111 9.50 28.51 -0.40
N ASN A 112 8.29 28.01 -0.62
CA ASN A 112 7.57 28.05 -1.90
C ASN A 112 8.31 27.40 -3.09
N LYS A 113 9.20 26.47 -2.84
CA LYS A 113 9.83 25.66 -3.89
C LYS A 113 9.32 24.25 -3.78
N GLN A 114 8.64 23.80 -4.80
CA GLN A 114 8.15 22.41 -4.95
C GLN A 114 9.32 21.47 -5.18
N MET A 115 10.20 21.36 -4.18
CA MET A 115 11.44 20.56 -4.24
C MET A 115 11.22 19.10 -3.78
N ALA A 116 10.00 18.76 -3.44
CA ALA A 116 9.60 17.42 -3.04
C ALA A 116 8.30 17.01 -3.74
N PHE A 117 7.93 15.78 -3.63
CA PHE A 117 6.63 15.26 -4.07
C PHE A 117 6.02 14.41 -2.95
N GLU A 118 4.71 14.34 -2.95
CA GLU A 118 3.92 13.51 -2.06
C GLU A 118 3.23 12.42 -2.86
N LEU A 119 3.26 11.20 -2.33
CA LEU A 119 2.64 10.04 -2.94
C LEU A 119 1.61 9.46 -1.98
N TYR A 120 0.35 9.42 -2.38
CA TYR A 120 -0.75 8.91 -1.58
C TYR A 120 -1.25 7.57 -2.13
N VAL A 121 -1.47 6.63 -1.21
CA VAL A 121 -1.98 5.29 -1.48
C VAL A 121 -3.26 5.12 -0.68
N ASN A 122 -4.40 5.00 -1.34
CA ASN A 122 -5.69 4.83 -0.68
C ASN A 122 -6.17 3.37 -0.63
N ASN A 123 -7.31 3.13 0.00
CA ASN A 123 -7.94 1.81 0.10
C ASN A 123 -7.04 0.74 0.74
N ILE A 124 -6.26 1.13 1.73
CA ILE A 124 -5.36 0.25 2.46
C ILE A 124 -6.06 -0.33 3.69
N SER A 125 -6.05 -1.65 3.86
CA SER A 125 -6.59 -2.29 5.06
C SER A 125 -5.73 -2.00 6.29
N LYS A 126 -6.33 -2.07 7.49
CA LYS A 126 -5.60 -1.82 8.75
C LYS A 126 -4.29 -2.61 8.88
N ASN A 127 -4.31 -3.89 8.52
CA ASN A 127 -3.11 -4.74 8.65
C ASN A 127 -2.00 -4.30 7.70
N VAL A 128 -2.35 -3.94 6.47
CA VAL A 128 -1.40 -3.44 5.48
C VAL A 128 -0.89 -2.05 5.88
N CYS A 129 -1.75 -1.19 6.40
CA CYS A 129 -1.36 0.10 6.96
C CYS A 129 -0.29 -0.07 8.05
N ILE A 130 -0.53 -0.91 9.06
CA ILE A 130 0.43 -1.16 10.14
C ILE A 130 1.76 -1.65 9.56
N GLU A 131 1.75 -2.57 8.61
CA GLU A 131 2.96 -3.09 7.99
C GLU A 131 3.74 -2.00 7.23
N MET A 132 3.05 -1.16 6.47
CA MET A 132 3.68 -0.08 5.71
C MET A 132 4.29 1.01 6.61
N VAL A 133 3.61 1.41 7.68
CA VAL A 133 4.08 2.51 8.54
C VAL A 133 5.15 2.10 9.55
N THR A 134 5.26 0.79 9.83
CA THR A 134 6.35 0.23 10.65
C THR A 134 7.58 -0.13 9.82
N MET A 135 7.48 -0.09 8.51
CA MET A 135 8.60 -0.37 7.61
C MET A 135 9.59 0.80 7.58
N ASP A 136 10.86 0.50 7.41
CA ASP A 136 11.92 1.49 7.25
C ASP A 136 11.97 1.97 5.79
N TRP A 137 11.37 3.10 5.50
CA TRP A 137 11.45 3.78 4.20
C TRP A 137 12.73 4.59 4.00
N GLY A 138 13.61 4.61 4.98
CA GLY A 138 14.86 5.33 5.03
C GLY A 138 14.92 6.28 6.22
N LYS A 139 15.73 5.92 7.22
CA LYS A 139 15.91 6.71 8.46
C LYS A 139 16.81 7.91 8.29
N ASP A 140 17.67 7.87 7.28
CA ASP A 140 18.61 8.93 7.02
C ASP A 140 17.97 10.08 6.24
N PRO A 141 18.17 11.32 6.63
CA PRO A 141 17.76 12.48 5.83
C PRO A 141 18.30 12.43 4.39
N SER A 142 19.42 11.71 4.17
CA SER A 142 20.00 11.46 2.83
C SER A 142 19.16 10.54 1.96
N SER A 143 18.23 9.76 2.54
CA SER A 143 17.31 8.90 1.77
C SER A 143 16.31 9.72 0.94
N GLY A 144 16.12 10.99 1.32
CA GLY A 144 15.13 11.89 0.73
C GLY A 144 13.69 11.59 1.15
N PHE A 145 13.48 10.67 2.09
CA PHE A 145 12.19 10.45 2.73
C PHE A 145 12.06 11.38 3.93
N THR A 146 10.99 12.16 4.03
CA THR A 146 10.87 13.22 5.04
C THR A 146 9.70 13.04 5.99
N SER A 147 8.58 12.55 5.51
CA SER A 147 7.34 12.51 6.28
C SER A 147 6.43 11.38 5.82
N LEU A 148 5.53 10.99 6.72
CA LEU A 148 4.52 9.98 6.54
C LEU A 148 3.18 10.56 6.96
N TYR A 149 2.15 10.36 6.15
CA TYR A 149 0.76 10.69 6.47
C TYR A 149 -0.06 9.42 6.65
N ILE A 150 -0.94 9.42 7.64
CA ILE A 150 -1.92 8.35 7.86
C ILE A 150 -3.28 9.00 8.09
N GLY A 151 -4.25 8.70 7.26
CA GLY A 151 -5.59 9.23 7.36
C GLY A 151 -6.63 8.36 6.68
N THR A 152 -7.86 8.84 6.65
CA THR A 152 -9.00 8.23 5.97
C THR A 152 -9.51 9.23 4.93
N LEU A 153 -8.86 9.28 3.78
CA LEU A 153 -9.32 10.11 2.66
C LEU A 153 -10.19 9.28 1.73
N GLU A 154 -11.20 9.91 1.17
CA GLU A 154 -12.07 9.31 0.17
C GLU A 154 -11.31 8.97 -1.12
N GLU A 155 -11.97 8.29 -2.06
CA GLU A 155 -11.33 7.70 -3.26
C GLU A 155 -10.54 8.69 -4.13
N ASP A 156 -10.94 9.96 -4.17
CA ASP A 156 -10.28 11.00 -4.95
C ASP A 156 -9.61 12.03 -4.04
N ILE A 157 -8.31 11.88 -3.84
CA ILE A 157 -7.49 12.86 -3.14
C ILE A 157 -7.26 14.03 -4.10
N ALA A 158 -7.95 15.14 -3.83
CA ALA A 158 -7.92 16.32 -4.68
C ALA A 158 -6.74 17.26 -4.37
N GLU A 159 -6.19 17.19 -3.14
CA GLU A 159 -5.16 18.09 -2.65
C GLU A 159 -4.13 17.37 -1.79
N PRO A 160 -2.84 17.82 -1.79
CA PRO A 160 -1.83 17.29 -0.90
C PRO A 160 -2.19 17.58 0.56
N GLN A 161 -1.97 16.62 1.45
CA GLN A 161 -2.33 16.68 2.86
C GLN A 161 -1.14 17.09 3.75
N MET A 162 0.09 17.02 3.22
CA MET A 162 1.31 17.33 3.96
C MET A 162 1.85 18.75 3.66
N LYS A 163 0.95 19.67 3.27
CA LYS A 163 1.29 21.02 2.78
C LYS A 163 2.26 21.82 3.66
N ASP A 164 2.23 21.65 4.97
CA ASP A 164 2.97 22.49 5.92
C ASP A 164 3.81 21.68 6.91
N VAL A 165 4.39 20.58 6.48
CA VAL A 165 5.23 19.71 7.33
C VAL A 165 6.41 20.46 7.98
N HIS A 166 6.71 21.68 7.52
CA HIS A 166 7.80 22.51 8.04
C HIS A 166 7.43 23.36 9.26
N SER A 167 6.14 23.53 9.55
CA SER A 167 5.73 24.23 10.79
C SER A 167 5.63 23.21 11.92
N SER A 168 6.25 23.53 13.05
CA SER A 168 6.21 22.68 14.25
C SER A 168 4.79 22.53 14.84
N ALA A 169 3.84 23.37 14.41
CA ALA A 169 2.44 23.34 14.82
C ALA A 169 1.61 22.28 14.08
N ASP A 170 2.02 21.89 12.87
CA ASP A 170 1.25 21.01 12.00
C ASP A 170 1.69 19.54 12.11
N ARG A 171 2.81 19.30 12.79
CA ARG A 171 3.34 17.97 13.05
C ARG A 171 2.74 17.41 14.33
N ASN A 172 1.54 16.88 14.27
CA ASN A 172 0.96 16.24 15.43
C ASN A 172 0.18 14.98 15.02
N GLU A 173 0.04 14.04 15.96
CA GLU A 173 -0.70 12.80 15.77
C GLU A 173 -2.17 13.04 15.36
N ALA A 174 -2.75 14.17 15.77
CA ALA A 174 -4.13 14.53 15.44
C ALA A 174 -4.31 14.78 13.94
N ASN A 175 -3.26 15.21 13.23
CA ASN A 175 -3.28 15.45 11.79
C ASN A 175 -2.76 14.24 10.99
N GLY A 176 -2.36 13.14 11.66
CA GLY A 176 -1.85 11.93 11.01
C GLY A 176 -0.49 12.11 10.33
N ILE A 177 0.29 13.16 10.66
CA ILE A 177 1.57 13.45 10.02
C ILE A 177 2.72 13.09 10.95
N TYR A 178 3.64 12.26 10.45
CA TYR A 178 4.83 11.77 11.15
C TYR A 178 6.08 12.16 10.37
N THR A 179 7.15 12.54 11.07
CA THR A 179 8.38 13.06 10.44
C THR A 179 9.64 12.43 11.02
N ILE A 180 10.72 12.43 10.22
CA ILE A 180 12.04 11.99 10.68
C ILE A 180 12.55 12.96 11.76
N GLY A 181 13.07 12.41 12.86
CA GLY A 181 13.82 13.16 13.88
C GLY A 181 13.01 13.86 14.95
N THR A 182 11.70 13.64 15.05
CA THR A 182 10.87 14.13 16.16
C THR A 182 10.68 13.05 17.22
N HIS A 183 10.83 13.40 18.50
CA HIS A 183 10.93 12.44 19.61
C HIS A 183 9.73 11.50 19.75
N ASP A 184 8.50 12.01 19.55
CA ASP A 184 7.27 11.26 19.79
C ASP A 184 6.59 10.79 18.48
N MET A 185 7.12 11.20 17.34
CA MET A 185 6.51 10.98 16.02
C MET A 185 7.54 10.48 15.00
N ALA A 186 8.57 9.79 15.50
CA ALA A 186 9.66 9.29 14.66
C ALA A 186 9.17 8.17 13.74
N ILE A 187 9.60 8.19 12.50
CA ILE A 187 9.42 7.10 11.54
C ILE A 187 10.68 6.22 11.48
N PRO A 188 10.52 4.90 11.34
CA PRO A 188 9.27 4.14 11.31
C PRO A 188 8.54 4.14 12.66
N LEU A 189 7.20 4.04 12.60
CA LEU A 189 6.38 3.98 13.80
C LEU A 189 6.64 2.67 14.58
N THR A 190 6.48 2.74 15.90
CA THR A 190 6.38 1.51 16.72
C THR A 190 5.06 0.78 16.42
N LEU A 191 4.97 -0.50 16.74
CA LEU A 191 3.74 -1.28 16.54
C LEU A 191 2.55 -0.69 17.31
N GLU A 192 2.78 -0.14 18.49
CA GLU A 192 1.74 0.51 19.31
C GLU A 192 1.22 1.78 18.64
N GLN A 193 2.12 2.65 18.19
CA GLN A 193 1.78 3.87 17.45
C GLN A 193 1.06 3.54 16.13
N ALA A 194 1.55 2.57 15.38
CA ALA A 194 0.93 2.13 14.14
C ALA A 194 -0.48 1.56 14.35
N TYR A 195 -0.69 0.79 15.41
CA TYR A 195 -2.02 0.25 15.75
C TYR A 195 -3.01 1.35 16.10
N ALA A 196 -2.56 2.38 16.83
CA ALA A 196 -3.37 3.54 17.20
C ALA A 196 -3.65 4.45 15.99
N ALA A 197 -2.66 4.67 15.12
CA ALA A 197 -2.78 5.55 13.96
C ALA A 197 -3.61 4.92 12.82
N CYS A 198 -3.47 3.62 12.56
CA CYS A 198 -4.20 2.92 11.50
C CYS A 198 -5.66 2.61 11.90
N THR A 199 -6.43 3.65 12.19
CA THR A 199 -7.87 3.57 12.53
C THR A 199 -8.74 3.75 11.29
N CYS A 200 -8.55 2.90 10.32
CA CYS A 200 -9.21 2.97 9.02
C CYS A 200 -10.64 2.44 9.07
N SER A 201 -11.63 3.24 8.71
CA SER A 201 -13.03 2.80 8.59
C SER A 201 -13.89 3.89 7.91
N PRO A 202 -14.88 3.52 7.11
CA PRO A 202 -15.18 2.24 6.45
C PRO A 202 -14.45 2.05 5.12
N VAL A 203 -13.81 3.08 4.60
CA VAL A 203 -13.21 3.14 3.23
C VAL A 203 -11.73 2.72 3.17
N GLY A 204 -11.17 2.24 4.30
CA GLY A 204 -9.75 1.93 4.37
C GLY A 204 -8.89 3.11 4.83
N CYS A 205 -7.59 2.87 5.02
CA CYS A 205 -6.60 3.91 5.28
C CYS A 205 -6.09 4.52 3.99
N THR A 206 -5.68 5.76 4.08
CA THR A 206 -4.82 6.43 3.10
C THR A 206 -3.47 6.70 3.73
N ILE A 207 -2.41 6.30 3.05
CA ILE A 207 -1.03 6.52 3.47
C ILE A 207 -0.38 7.47 2.47
N GLY A 208 0.24 8.55 2.98
CA GLY A 208 1.07 9.46 2.20
C GLY A 208 2.56 9.24 2.51
N LEU A 209 3.40 9.26 1.49
CA LEU A 209 4.86 9.08 1.57
C LEU A 209 5.57 10.28 0.96
#